data_e129bd93068e32c6d9670f03ac5c89fd
#
_entry.id   e129bd93068e32c6d9670f03ac5c89fd
#
_cell.length_a   1.000
_cell.length_b   1.000
_cell.length_c   1.000
_cell.angle_alpha   90.00
_cell.angle_beta   90.00
_cell.angle_gamma   90.00
#
_symmetry.space_group_name_H-M   'P 1'
#
loop_
_entity.id
_entity.type
_entity.pdbx_description
1 polymer ?
#
loop_
_entity_poly.entity_id
_entity_poly.type
_entity_poly.pdbx_seq_one_letter_code
_entity_poly.pdbx_strand_id
1 'polypeptide(L)'
;VAGANSVMLGSLLAGCEEAPGELIEINGIKYKAYRGMGSLGAMQSRGEQKSYSKDRYMQDDVLSEDKLVPEGIEGKVAFRGKVSEVVHQLVGGLRSGMGYAGAPDIETLRREGRLIQITAAGLQESHPHDVAHVADAPNYQKKGR
;
A
#
# COMPACT_ATOMS: atom_id res chain seq x y z
N VAL A 1 -7.63 -12.64 10.57
CA VAL A 1 -7.58 -14.12 10.48
C VAL A 1 -6.15 -14.63 10.67
N ALA A 2 -5.16 -14.02 10.03
CA ALA A 2 -3.75 -14.42 10.19
C ALA A 2 -3.13 -14.10 11.58
N GLY A 3 -3.86 -13.41 12.46
CA GLY A 3 -3.45 -13.13 13.84
C GLY A 3 -2.78 -11.78 14.08
N ALA A 4 -2.58 -10.97 13.04
CA ALA A 4 -1.97 -9.65 13.21
C ALA A 4 -2.87 -8.70 14.02
N ASN A 5 -2.26 -7.84 14.84
CA ASN A 5 -2.94 -6.77 15.57
C ASN A 5 -2.88 -5.43 14.84
N SER A 6 -1.92 -5.27 13.95
CA SER A 6 -1.72 -4.08 13.14
C SER A 6 -1.18 -4.44 11.77
N VAL A 7 -1.35 -3.52 10.83
CA VAL A 7 -0.88 -3.68 9.44
C VAL A 7 -0.06 -2.47 9.06
N MET A 8 1.16 -2.68 8.57
CA MET A 8 1.98 -1.62 7.98
C MET A 8 1.56 -1.42 6.52
N LEU A 9 1.17 -0.21 6.19
CA LEU A 9 0.74 0.16 4.84
C LEU A 9 1.78 1.10 4.19
N GLY A 10 2.14 0.81 2.95
CA GLY A 10 3.04 1.64 2.14
C GLY A 10 2.27 2.37 1.03
N SER A 11 2.31 1.85 -0.18
CA SER A 11 1.74 2.46 -1.38
C SER A 11 0.23 2.78 -1.28
N LEU A 12 -0.52 2.06 -0.44
CA LEU A 12 -1.95 2.32 -0.22
C LEU A 12 -2.21 3.71 0.36
N LEU A 13 -1.33 4.19 1.24
CA LEU A 13 -1.44 5.53 1.86
C LEU A 13 -0.50 6.56 1.23
N ALA A 14 0.53 6.14 0.52
CA ALA A 14 1.50 7.04 -0.11
C ALA A 14 0.87 7.97 -1.17
N GLY A 15 -0.26 7.56 -1.78
CA GLY A 15 -1.02 8.37 -2.74
C GLY A 15 -1.96 9.39 -2.09
N CYS A 16 -2.09 9.42 -0.76
CA CYS A 16 -2.97 10.37 -0.09
C CYS A 16 -2.43 11.80 -0.11
N GLU A 17 -3.35 12.76 0.00
CA GLU A 17 -3.03 14.19 0.03
C GLU A 17 -2.02 14.52 1.13
N GLU A 18 -2.20 13.93 2.31
CA GLU A 18 -1.40 14.15 3.52
C GLU A 18 -0.03 13.46 3.49
N ALA A 19 0.21 12.56 2.53
CA ALA A 19 1.52 11.93 2.37
C ALA A 19 2.58 12.97 1.93
N PRO A 20 3.85 12.86 2.38
CA PRO A 20 4.87 13.90 2.17
C PRO A 20 5.37 14.02 0.72
N GLY A 21 5.08 13.06 -0.16
CA GLY A 21 5.50 13.10 -1.56
C GLY A 21 4.88 14.26 -2.33
N GLU A 22 5.61 14.82 -3.29
CA GLU A 22 5.11 15.88 -4.16
C GLU A 22 3.97 15.39 -5.05
N LEU A 23 3.01 16.29 -5.32
CA LEU A 23 1.95 16.05 -6.29
C LEU A 23 2.49 16.29 -7.70
N ILE A 24 2.39 15.28 -8.55
CA ILE A 24 2.87 15.31 -9.94
C ILE A 24 1.66 15.10 -10.86
N GLU A 25 1.53 15.92 -11.88
CA GLU A 25 0.50 15.74 -12.90
C GLU A 25 1.14 15.34 -14.23
N ILE A 26 0.66 14.27 -14.84
CA ILE A 26 1.12 13.74 -16.12
C ILE A 26 -0.10 13.41 -16.97
N ASN A 27 -0.24 14.09 -18.10
CA ASN A 27 -1.37 13.91 -19.02
C ASN A 27 -2.76 14.02 -18.33
N GLY A 28 -2.91 14.98 -17.41
CA GLY A 28 -4.15 15.18 -16.66
C GLY A 28 -4.40 14.18 -15.52
N ILE A 29 -3.49 13.24 -15.29
CA ILE A 29 -3.58 12.26 -14.20
C ILE A 29 -2.64 12.68 -13.08
N LYS A 30 -3.17 12.70 -11.84
CA LYS A 30 -2.43 13.08 -10.64
C LYS A 30 -1.75 11.88 -10.00
N TYR A 31 -0.51 12.10 -9.58
CA TYR A 31 0.33 11.13 -8.89
C TYR A 31 0.98 11.79 -7.68
N LYS A 32 1.42 10.98 -6.72
CA LYS A 32 2.32 11.39 -5.63
C LYS A 32 3.69 10.78 -5.87
N ALA A 33 4.75 11.56 -5.68
CA ALA A 33 6.10 11.02 -5.60
C ALA A 33 6.19 10.01 -4.47
N TYR A 34 6.82 8.87 -4.73
CA TYR A 34 6.94 7.77 -3.80
C TYR A 34 8.38 7.27 -3.76
N ARG A 35 8.89 7.02 -2.56
CA ARG A 35 10.18 6.35 -2.38
C ARG A 35 10.16 5.42 -1.19
N GLY A 36 10.79 4.26 -1.34
CA GLY A 36 11.02 3.34 -0.23
C GLY A 36 12.04 3.91 0.77
N MET A 37 11.95 3.52 2.03
CA MET A 37 12.86 3.95 3.10
C MET A 37 14.33 3.58 2.82
N GLY A 38 14.58 2.47 2.12
CA GLY A 38 15.91 2.03 1.67
C GLY A 38 16.30 2.53 0.29
N SER A 39 15.59 3.51 -0.30
CA SER A 39 15.97 4.13 -1.56
C SER A 39 17.14 5.12 -1.36
N LEU A 40 17.90 5.35 -2.43
CA LEU A 40 19.03 6.27 -2.39
C LEU A 40 18.60 7.68 -1.96
N GLY A 41 17.53 8.22 -2.54
CA GLY A 41 16.98 9.52 -2.19
C GLY A 41 16.48 9.60 -0.75
N ALA A 42 15.94 8.51 -0.17
CA ALA A 42 15.55 8.49 1.23
C ALA A 42 16.79 8.52 2.16
N MET A 43 17.87 7.86 1.79
CA MET A 43 19.11 7.84 2.55
C MET A 43 19.89 9.16 2.44
N GLN A 44 19.82 9.86 1.31
CA GLN A 44 20.48 11.14 1.07
C GLN A 44 19.74 12.37 1.61
N SER A 45 18.42 12.30 1.73
CA SER A 45 17.54 13.48 1.92
C SER A 45 17.60 14.18 3.27
N ARG A 46 18.48 13.80 4.20
CA ARG A 46 18.52 14.32 5.56
C ARG A 46 19.85 14.95 5.99
N GLY A 47 20.66 15.46 5.05
CA GLY A 47 21.83 16.31 5.36
C GLY A 47 22.60 15.91 6.62
N GLU A 48 22.90 16.87 7.49
CA GLU A 48 23.69 16.71 8.72
C GLU A 48 22.98 15.96 9.87
N GLN A 49 21.69 15.67 9.76
CA GLN A 49 20.96 14.88 10.76
C GLN A 49 21.10 13.38 10.46
N LYS A 50 21.32 12.57 11.52
CA LYS A 50 21.35 11.10 11.42
C LYS A 50 20.16 10.60 10.62
N SER A 51 20.44 9.92 9.52
CA SER A 51 19.41 9.31 8.68
C SER A 51 18.93 8.03 9.34
N TYR A 52 17.76 8.03 9.91
CA TYR A 52 17.12 6.80 10.43
C TYR A 52 16.99 5.70 9.37
N SER A 53 17.02 6.06 8.10
CA SER A 53 17.03 5.09 7.01
C SER A 53 18.35 4.35 6.91
N LYS A 54 19.50 5.05 7.05
CA LYS A 54 20.83 4.42 7.04
C LYS A 54 21.02 3.47 8.20
N ASP A 55 20.62 3.88 9.43
CA ASP A 55 20.67 3.08 10.64
C ASP A 55 19.88 1.76 10.47
N ARG A 56 18.66 1.86 9.97
CA ARG A 56 17.80 0.68 9.73
C ARG A 56 18.43 -0.34 8.78
N TYR A 57 19.18 0.11 7.78
CA TYR A 57 19.82 -0.76 6.78
C TYR A 57 21.32 -1.00 7.08
N MET A 58 21.76 -0.78 8.34
CA MET A 58 23.14 -1.00 8.80
C MET A 58 24.20 -0.30 7.93
N GLN A 59 23.88 0.89 7.47
CA GLN A 59 24.75 1.70 6.61
C GLN A 59 25.14 3.05 7.27
N ASP A 60 25.04 3.15 8.60
CA ASP A 60 25.30 4.38 9.36
C ASP A 60 26.75 4.84 9.23
N ASP A 61 27.68 3.89 9.12
CA ASP A 61 29.14 4.16 9.01
C ASP A 61 29.59 4.50 7.60
N VAL A 62 28.65 4.50 6.61
CA VAL A 62 28.99 4.80 5.22
C VAL A 62 29.04 6.32 5.02
N LEU A 63 30.27 6.85 5.00
CA LEU A 63 30.54 8.29 4.87
C LEU A 63 30.44 8.82 3.43
N SER A 64 30.59 7.96 2.43
CA SER A 64 30.51 8.35 1.03
C SER A 64 29.25 7.81 0.34
N GLU A 65 28.56 8.67 -0.40
CA GLU A 65 27.30 8.34 -1.10
C GLU A 65 27.49 7.22 -2.13
N ASP A 66 28.65 7.15 -2.76
CA ASP A 66 29.00 6.13 -3.77
C ASP A 66 29.04 4.69 -3.21
N LYS A 67 29.09 4.56 -1.88
CA LYS A 67 29.12 3.25 -1.20
C LYS A 67 27.77 2.82 -0.63
N LEU A 68 26.74 3.67 -0.74
CA LEU A 68 25.40 3.32 -0.29
C LEU A 68 24.79 2.27 -1.23
N VAL A 69 24.28 1.19 -0.66
CA VAL A 69 23.57 0.15 -1.41
C VAL A 69 22.08 0.37 -1.26
N PRO A 70 21.38 0.83 -2.31
CA PRO A 70 19.93 1.03 -2.24
C PRO A 70 19.19 -0.32 -2.25
N GLU A 71 18.29 -0.50 -1.28
CA GLU A 71 17.38 -1.64 -1.20
C GLU A 71 15.92 -1.26 -1.51
N GLY A 72 15.66 0.03 -1.70
CA GLY A 72 14.35 0.59 -1.99
C GLY A 72 14.26 1.21 -3.37
N ILE A 73 13.03 1.31 -3.88
CA ILE A 73 12.71 1.92 -5.17
C ILE A 73 12.21 3.36 -4.99
N GLU A 74 12.40 4.16 -6.03
CA GLU A 74 11.76 5.46 -6.21
C GLU A 74 10.82 5.42 -7.40
N GLY A 75 9.71 6.13 -7.30
CA GLY A 75 8.69 6.11 -8.34
C GLY A 75 7.53 7.05 -8.05
N LYS A 76 6.39 6.75 -8.59
CA LYS A 76 5.15 7.48 -8.36
C LYS A 76 4.00 6.52 -8.12
N VAL A 77 3.04 6.94 -7.29
CA VAL A 77 1.79 6.22 -7.02
C VAL A 77 0.61 7.09 -7.44
N ALA A 78 -0.49 6.49 -7.83
CA ALA A 78 -1.71 7.23 -8.17
C ALA A 78 -2.17 8.07 -6.98
N PHE A 79 -2.55 9.32 -7.22
CA PHE A 79 -3.16 10.18 -6.21
C PHE A 79 -4.54 9.62 -5.81
N ARG A 80 -4.82 9.59 -4.51
CA ARG A 80 -6.02 8.93 -3.96
C ARG A 80 -6.94 9.86 -3.17
N GLY A 81 -6.66 11.17 -3.13
CA GLY A 81 -7.42 12.12 -2.31
C GLY A 81 -7.03 12.04 -0.83
N LYS A 82 -7.97 12.35 0.05
CA LYS A 82 -7.72 12.44 1.49
C LYS A 82 -7.55 11.06 2.13
N VAL A 83 -6.67 10.96 3.13
CA VAL A 83 -6.47 9.72 3.89
C VAL A 83 -7.76 9.22 4.54
N SER A 84 -8.62 10.14 4.99
CA SER A 84 -9.91 9.77 5.59
C SER A 84 -10.82 9.00 4.64
N GLU A 85 -10.82 9.32 3.36
CA GLU A 85 -11.60 8.63 2.33
C GLU A 85 -11.02 7.23 2.07
N VAL A 86 -9.70 7.13 1.97
CA VAL A 86 -9.01 5.84 1.77
C VAL A 86 -9.24 4.92 2.97
N VAL A 87 -9.10 5.42 4.20
CA VAL A 87 -9.35 4.63 5.42
C VAL A 87 -10.81 4.21 5.52
N HIS A 88 -11.74 5.10 5.18
CA HIS A 88 -13.17 4.75 5.14
C HIS A 88 -13.45 3.56 4.22
N GLN A 89 -12.86 3.55 3.02
CA GLN A 89 -13.00 2.42 2.09
C GLN A 89 -12.35 1.14 2.62
N LEU A 90 -11.16 1.21 3.22
CA LEU A 90 -10.50 0.04 3.80
C LEU A 90 -11.31 -0.56 4.96
N VAL A 91 -11.83 0.29 5.85
CA VAL A 91 -12.70 -0.16 6.97
C VAL A 91 -14.02 -0.72 6.44
N GLY A 92 -14.60 -0.10 5.41
CA GLY A 92 -15.79 -0.60 4.73
C GLY A 92 -15.58 -2.01 4.16
N GLY A 93 -14.44 -2.21 3.48
CA GLY A 93 -14.06 -3.53 2.97
C GLY A 93 -13.89 -4.59 4.07
N LEU A 94 -13.26 -4.21 5.20
CA LEU A 94 -13.15 -5.10 6.36
C LEU A 94 -14.53 -5.48 6.91
N ARG A 95 -15.42 -4.50 7.11
CA ARG A 95 -16.79 -4.76 7.60
C ARG A 95 -17.58 -5.68 6.66
N SER A 96 -17.48 -5.45 5.35
CA SER A 96 -18.10 -6.34 4.37
C SER A 96 -17.54 -7.76 4.46
N GLY A 97 -16.22 -7.90 4.55
CA GLY A 97 -15.56 -9.20 4.73
C GLY A 97 -15.99 -9.92 6.01
N MET A 98 -16.13 -9.18 7.11
CA MET A 98 -16.68 -9.72 8.37
C MET A 98 -18.11 -10.22 8.18
N GLY A 99 -18.95 -9.46 7.46
CA GLY A 99 -20.33 -9.87 7.15
C GLY A 99 -20.36 -11.17 6.35
N TYR A 100 -19.55 -11.29 5.31
CA TYR A 100 -19.44 -12.53 4.52
C TYR A 100 -18.92 -13.72 5.34
N ALA A 101 -18.04 -13.48 6.29
CA ALA A 101 -17.48 -14.50 7.17
C ALA A 101 -18.40 -14.84 8.37
N GLY A 102 -19.53 -14.15 8.55
CA GLY A 102 -20.43 -14.31 9.69
C GLY A 102 -19.81 -13.86 11.02
N ALA A 103 -18.81 -13.00 11.00
CA ALA A 103 -18.08 -12.52 12.18
C ALA A 103 -18.65 -11.18 12.67
N PRO A 104 -19.29 -11.12 13.86
CA PRO A 104 -19.86 -9.89 14.40
C PRO A 104 -18.80 -8.88 14.89
N ASP A 105 -17.60 -9.36 15.19
CA ASP A 105 -16.47 -8.58 15.68
C ASP A 105 -15.13 -9.12 15.18
N ILE A 106 -14.05 -8.34 15.40
CA ILE A 106 -12.69 -8.69 14.96
C ILE A 106 -12.16 -9.94 15.69
N GLU A 107 -12.49 -10.10 16.96
CA GLU A 107 -12.03 -11.24 17.75
C GLU A 107 -12.64 -12.55 17.22
N THR A 108 -13.92 -12.54 16.93
CA THR A 108 -14.60 -13.67 16.28
C THR A 108 -14.01 -13.96 14.91
N LEU A 109 -13.76 -12.93 14.10
CA LEU A 109 -13.09 -13.11 12.79
C LEU A 109 -11.72 -13.78 12.93
N ARG A 110 -10.92 -13.39 13.92
CA ARG A 110 -9.60 -13.98 14.18
C ARG A 110 -9.67 -15.42 14.65
N ARG A 111 -10.64 -15.74 15.52
CA ARG A 111 -10.79 -17.07 16.11
C ARG A 111 -11.40 -18.07 15.15
N GLU A 112 -12.41 -17.66 14.39
CA GLU A 112 -13.26 -18.55 13.59
C GLU A 112 -12.98 -18.46 12.08
N GLY A 113 -12.34 -17.36 11.63
CA GLY A 113 -11.99 -17.18 10.23
C GLY A 113 -10.99 -18.25 9.76
N ARG A 114 -11.21 -18.79 8.57
CA ARG A 114 -10.35 -19.81 7.96
C ARG A 114 -9.83 -19.33 6.62
N LEU A 115 -8.52 -19.45 6.42
CA LEU A 115 -7.92 -19.24 5.12
C LEU A 115 -8.00 -20.53 4.31
N ILE A 116 -8.41 -20.41 3.06
CA ILE A 116 -8.47 -21.52 2.12
C ILE A 116 -7.54 -21.24 0.94
N GLN A 117 -6.91 -22.27 0.43
CA GLN A 117 -6.14 -22.18 -0.80
C GLN A 117 -7.09 -22.26 -2.00
N ILE A 118 -6.94 -21.33 -2.95
CA ILE A 118 -7.72 -21.31 -4.19
C ILE A 118 -6.80 -21.47 -5.39
N THR A 119 -7.32 -21.95 -6.50
CA THR A 119 -6.63 -22.03 -7.78
C THR A 119 -6.64 -20.67 -8.51
N ALA A 120 -5.83 -20.52 -9.54
CA ALA A 120 -5.88 -19.34 -10.41
C ALA A 120 -7.27 -19.20 -11.10
N ALA A 121 -7.90 -20.30 -11.45
CA ALA A 121 -9.26 -20.30 -12.00
C ALA A 121 -10.28 -19.83 -10.95
N GLY A 122 -10.18 -20.28 -9.70
CA GLY A 122 -11.03 -19.81 -8.61
C GLY A 122 -10.83 -18.32 -8.31
N LEU A 123 -9.60 -17.81 -8.44
CA LEU A 123 -9.33 -16.39 -8.31
C LEU A 123 -10.01 -15.58 -9.43
N GLN A 124 -9.95 -16.06 -10.66
CA GLN A 124 -10.60 -15.43 -11.81
C GLN A 124 -12.13 -15.41 -11.64
N GLU A 125 -12.70 -16.52 -11.19
CA GLU A 125 -14.14 -16.66 -10.93
C GLU A 125 -14.62 -15.72 -9.80
N SER A 126 -13.75 -15.44 -8.81
CA SER A 126 -14.04 -14.54 -7.69
C SER A 126 -14.07 -13.05 -8.08
N HIS A 127 -13.65 -12.71 -9.29
CA HIS A 127 -13.70 -11.35 -9.84
C HIS A 127 -14.79 -11.23 -10.90
N PRO A 128 -15.30 -10.01 -11.19
CA PRO A 128 -16.20 -9.81 -12.30
C PRO A 128 -15.59 -10.33 -13.60
N HIS A 129 -16.26 -11.30 -14.21
CA HIS A 129 -15.91 -11.90 -15.49
C HIS A 129 -17.14 -11.85 -16.41
N ASP A 130 -16.94 -12.01 -17.69
CA ASP A 130 -18.00 -11.98 -18.73
C ASP A 130 -18.82 -10.67 -18.77
N VAL A 131 -18.26 -9.58 -18.21
CA VAL A 131 -18.86 -8.24 -18.23
C VAL A 131 -18.06 -7.33 -19.12
N ALA A 132 -18.69 -6.76 -20.16
CA ALA A 132 -18.03 -5.92 -21.16
C ALA A 132 -17.54 -4.57 -20.59
N HIS A 133 -18.30 -3.97 -19.68
CA HIS A 133 -17.98 -2.70 -19.02
C HIS A 133 -18.20 -2.81 -17.52
N VAL A 134 -17.12 -2.56 -16.76
CA VAL A 134 -17.18 -2.46 -15.31
C VAL A 134 -16.97 -0.99 -14.96
N ALA A 135 -17.96 -0.37 -14.30
CA ALA A 135 -17.77 0.95 -13.71
C ALA A 135 -16.69 0.90 -12.62
N ASP A 136 -15.84 1.91 -12.56
CA ASP A 136 -14.82 2.00 -11.52
C ASP A 136 -15.48 2.06 -10.15
N ALA A 137 -15.15 1.08 -9.31
CA ALA A 137 -15.56 1.06 -7.91
C ALA A 137 -14.32 1.31 -7.02
N PRO A 138 -14.47 2.06 -5.91
CA PRO A 138 -13.33 2.43 -5.05
C PRO A 138 -12.50 1.24 -4.57
N ASN A 139 -13.13 0.09 -4.35
CA ASN A 139 -12.50 -1.14 -3.86
C ASN A 139 -12.19 -2.15 -4.96
N TYR A 140 -12.48 -1.82 -6.22
CA TYR A 140 -12.21 -2.69 -7.36
C TYR A 140 -11.30 -1.95 -8.35
N GLN A 141 -10.03 -2.32 -8.38
CA GLN A 141 -9.08 -1.81 -9.36
C GLN A 141 -8.75 -2.91 -10.36
N LYS A 142 -9.07 -2.68 -11.63
CA LYS A 142 -8.62 -3.55 -12.71
C LYS A 142 -7.08 -3.50 -12.73
N LYS A 143 -6.41 -4.60 -12.38
CA LYS A 143 -4.97 -4.69 -12.62
C LYS A 143 -4.76 -4.51 -14.11
N GLY A 144 -4.07 -3.46 -14.52
CA GLY A 144 -3.74 -3.22 -15.91
C GLY A 144 -3.06 -4.45 -16.51
N ARG A 145 -3.47 -4.78 -17.72
CA ARG A 145 -2.76 -5.75 -18.57
C ARG A 145 -1.40 -5.17 -18.94
#